data_9d1a6444c1a34341c5efb1a1c4618001
#
_entry.id   9d1a6444c1a34341c5efb1a1c4618001
#
_cell.length_a   1.000
_cell.length_b   1.000
_cell.length_c   1.000
_cell.angle_alpha   90.00
_cell.angle_beta   90.00
_cell.angle_gamma   90.00
#
_symmetry.space_group_name_H-M   'P 1'
#
loop_
_entity.id
_entity.type
_entity.pdbx_description
1 polymer ?
#
loop_
_entity_poly.entity_id
_entity_poly.type
_entity_poly.pdbx_seq_one_letter_code
_entity_poly.pdbx_strand_id
1 'polypeptide(L)'
;GFAEPQVVAEGKSRNSVASGWSPIGSHQLSVDLAPGEEKTFVFVLGYVENPVAEKWESPGVVNKKPARELLARFQTAAQVDAALVALREYWTEMLSKYTVKSGDERLDRMVNIWNPYQCMVTFNMSRSASYFETGIGRGMGFRDSNQDLLGFVHLVPSRAKERILDIAATQKPDGSAYH
;
A
#
# COMPACT_ATOMS: atom_id res chain seq x y z
N GLY A 1 -27.06 4.42 12.03
CA GLY A 1 -26.21 3.29 12.40
C GLY A 1 -25.33 2.86 11.25
N PHE A 2 -24.40 1.91 11.46
CA PHE A 2 -23.48 1.47 10.40
C PHE A 2 -24.18 0.79 9.22
N ALA A 3 -25.29 0.10 9.48
CA ALA A 3 -26.08 -0.58 8.43
C ALA A 3 -26.85 0.40 7.53
N GLU A 4 -27.20 1.57 8.07
CA GLU A 4 -27.94 2.60 7.36
C GLU A 4 -27.39 3.97 7.77
N PRO A 5 -26.30 4.45 7.13
CA PRO A 5 -25.73 5.75 7.41
C PRO A 5 -26.75 6.84 7.04
N GLN A 6 -27.01 7.77 7.95
CA GLN A 6 -28.03 8.79 7.78
C GLN A 6 -27.78 9.68 6.54
N VAL A 7 -26.52 9.98 6.24
CA VAL A 7 -26.13 10.76 5.04
C VAL A 7 -26.49 10.05 3.74
N VAL A 8 -26.46 8.71 3.73
CA VAL A 8 -26.86 7.90 2.58
C VAL A 8 -28.39 7.87 2.45
N ALA A 9 -29.08 7.64 3.58
CA ALA A 9 -30.55 7.60 3.60
C ALA A 9 -31.18 8.96 3.23
N GLU A 10 -30.58 10.06 3.70
CA GLU A 10 -31.03 11.42 3.41
C GLU A 10 -30.50 11.97 2.07
N GLY A 11 -29.52 11.31 1.46
CA GLY A 11 -28.89 11.78 0.22
C GLY A 11 -28.18 13.13 0.36
N LYS A 12 -27.76 13.51 1.56
CA LYS A 12 -27.20 14.83 1.85
C LYS A 12 -25.99 14.74 2.77
N SER A 13 -24.85 15.20 2.28
CA SER A 13 -23.64 15.34 3.08
C SER A 13 -23.79 16.46 4.13
N ARG A 14 -23.32 16.21 5.34
CA ARG A 14 -23.30 17.19 6.44
C ARG A 14 -21.97 17.89 6.58
N ASN A 15 -20.94 17.52 5.79
CA ASN A 15 -19.57 18.01 5.90
C ASN A 15 -19.03 17.96 7.34
N SER A 16 -19.41 16.91 8.08
CA SER A 16 -18.98 16.74 9.46
C SER A 16 -17.55 16.26 9.52
N VAL A 17 -16.85 16.64 10.59
CA VAL A 17 -15.53 16.12 10.92
C VAL A 17 -15.73 15.02 11.96
N ALA A 18 -15.28 13.80 11.64
CA ALA A 18 -15.28 12.69 12.58
C ALA A 18 -13.87 12.48 13.14
N SER A 19 -13.77 12.26 14.45
CA SER A 19 -12.58 11.79 15.14
C SER A 19 -12.94 10.56 15.98
N GLY A 20 -12.04 9.58 16.05
CA GLY A 20 -12.24 8.36 16.81
C GLY A 20 -12.42 7.11 15.95
N TRP A 21 -13.28 6.19 16.39
CA TRP A 21 -13.43 4.86 15.78
C TRP A 21 -14.11 4.92 14.42
N SER A 22 -13.53 4.20 13.46
CA SER A 22 -14.10 3.96 12.13
C SER A 22 -14.54 5.24 11.38
N PRO A 23 -13.66 6.24 11.23
CA PRO A 23 -13.98 7.41 10.42
C PRO A 23 -14.21 7.00 8.97
N ILE A 24 -15.16 7.67 8.29
CA ILE A 24 -15.42 7.47 6.87
C ILE A 24 -15.18 8.77 6.11
N GLY A 25 -14.61 8.66 4.90
CA GLY A 25 -14.64 9.72 3.90
C GLY A 25 -15.75 9.43 2.90
N SER A 26 -16.61 10.39 2.65
CA SER A 26 -17.70 10.22 1.70
C SER A 26 -17.70 11.33 0.65
N HIS A 27 -18.00 10.96 -0.59
CA HIS A 27 -18.23 11.85 -1.70
C HIS A 27 -19.71 11.75 -2.11
N GLN A 28 -20.34 12.88 -2.33
CA GLN A 28 -21.70 12.95 -2.90
C GLN A 28 -21.63 13.71 -4.22
N LEU A 29 -22.03 13.04 -5.29
CA LEU A 29 -22.04 13.58 -6.65
C LEU A 29 -23.47 13.47 -7.20
N SER A 30 -24.00 14.57 -7.71
CA SER A 30 -25.25 14.57 -8.48
C SER A 30 -24.89 14.49 -9.96
N VAL A 31 -25.42 13.49 -10.65
CA VAL A 31 -25.05 13.19 -12.03
C VAL A 31 -26.31 13.03 -12.87
N ASP A 32 -26.45 13.86 -13.89
CA ASP A 32 -27.44 13.69 -14.94
C ASP A 32 -26.78 13.07 -16.17
N LEU A 33 -27.35 12.00 -16.70
CA LEU A 33 -26.88 11.28 -17.87
C LEU A 33 -27.94 11.31 -18.97
N ALA A 34 -27.58 11.79 -20.15
CA ALA A 34 -28.38 11.62 -21.34
C ALA A 34 -28.32 10.17 -21.84
N PRO A 35 -29.29 9.72 -22.68
CA PRO A 35 -29.24 8.38 -23.28
C PRO A 35 -27.92 8.13 -24.03
N GLY A 36 -27.18 7.10 -23.64
CA GLY A 36 -25.86 6.76 -24.20
C GLY A 36 -24.68 7.57 -23.66
N GLU A 37 -24.89 8.49 -22.73
CA GLU A 37 -23.83 9.25 -22.09
C GLU A 37 -23.17 8.42 -20.96
N GLU A 38 -21.84 8.47 -20.88
CA GLU A 38 -21.04 7.88 -19.81
C GLU A 38 -20.23 8.97 -19.09
N LYS A 39 -20.13 8.87 -17.77
CA LYS A 39 -19.24 9.71 -16.94
C LYS A 39 -18.35 8.87 -16.08
N THR A 40 -17.07 9.16 -16.12
CA THR A 40 -16.04 8.47 -15.30
C THR A 40 -15.58 9.39 -14.17
N PHE A 41 -15.50 8.84 -12.97
CA PHE A 41 -14.98 9.52 -11.79
C PHE A 41 -13.75 8.77 -11.26
N VAL A 42 -12.74 9.53 -10.86
CA VAL A 42 -11.53 8.98 -10.23
C VAL A 42 -11.54 9.36 -8.76
N PHE A 43 -11.46 8.37 -7.89
CA PHE A 43 -11.31 8.54 -6.45
C PHE A 43 -9.93 8.03 -6.04
N VAL A 44 -9.21 8.80 -5.25
CA VAL A 44 -7.88 8.43 -4.76
C VAL A 44 -7.90 8.37 -3.24
N LEU A 45 -7.50 7.23 -2.71
CA LEU A 45 -7.19 7.05 -1.30
C LEU A 45 -5.69 6.80 -1.19
N GLY A 46 -4.99 7.56 -0.35
CA GLY A 46 -3.54 7.47 -0.22
C GLY A 46 -3.04 7.95 1.13
N TYR A 47 -1.77 7.71 1.36
CA TYR A 47 -1.04 8.15 2.53
C TYR A 47 0.23 8.90 2.09
N VAL A 48 0.49 10.02 2.73
CA VAL A 48 1.68 10.84 2.49
C VAL A 48 2.23 11.32 3.82
N GLU A 49 3.52 11.11 4.05
CA GLU A 49 4.23 11.65 5.19
C GLU A 49 4.86 13.00 4.86
N ASN A 50 4.75 13.93 5.81
CA ASN A 50 5.52 15.15 5.79
C ASN A 50 6.74 15.00 6.71
N PRO A 51 7.93 15.45 6.29
CA PRO A 51 9.05 15.62 7.21
C PRO A 51 8.62 16.47 8.41
N VAL A 52 9.14 16.18 9.60
CA VAL A 52 8.75 16.88 10.83
C VAL A 52 8.92 18.41 10.71
N ALA A 53 9.99 18.85 10.05
CA ALA A 53 10.26 20.27 9.81
C ALA A 53 9.26 20.94 8.86
N GLU A 54 8.59 20.17 7.98
CA GLU A 54 7.68 20.66 6.96
C GLU A 54 6.22 20.26 7.23
N LYS A 55 5.94 19.81 8.44
CA LYS A 55 4.61 19.31 8.79
C LYS A 55 3.50 20.35 8.65
N TRP A 56 3.80 21.61 8.88
CA TRP A 56 2.84 22.68 8.95
C TRP A 56 3.08 23.75 7.87
N GLU A 57 2.02 24.13 7.15
CA GLU A 57 2.02 25.33 6.27
C GLU A 57 1.86 26.63 7.11
N SER A 58 1.10 26.54 8.19
CA SER A 58 0.89 27.59 9.21
C SER A 58 0.43 26.95 10.50
N PRO A 59 0.38 27.65 11.65
CA PRO A 59 -0.05 27.09 12.91
C PRO A 59 -1.38 26.35 12.83
N GLY A 60 -1.37 25.04 13.10
CA GLY A 60 -2.54 24.16 13.05
C GLY A 60 -2.99 23.72 11.66
N VAL A 61 -2.31 24.14 10.59
CA VAL A 61 -2.64 23.75 9.20
C VAL A 61 -1.58 22.80 8.65
N VAL A 62 -1.96 21.55 8.47
CA VAL A 62 -1.07 20.51 7.92
C VAL A 62 -0.67 20.84 6.49
N ASN A 63 0.60 20.69 6.17
CA ASN A 63 1.13 20.84 4.82
C ASN A 63 0.53 19.79 3.89
N LYS A 64 -0.29 20.22 2.94
CA LYS A 64 -0.95 19.35 1.96
C LYS A 64 -0.27 19.35 0.59
N LYS A 65 0.86 20.04 0.43
CA LYS A 65 1.54 20.13 -0.86
C LYS A 65 1.92 18.77 -1.41
N PRO A 66 2.61 17.87 -0.66
CA PRO A 66 2.97 16.54 -1.18
C PRO A 66 1.74 15.69 -1.55
N ALA A 67 0.66 15.80 -0.77
CA ALA A 67 -0.59 15.11 -1.08
C ALA A 67 -1.24 15.62 -2.38
N ARG A 68 -1.24 16.93 -2.61
CA ARG A 68 -1.74 17.54 -3.86
C ARG A 68 -0.91 17.12 -5.08
N GLU A 69 0.40 17.06 -4.92
CA GLU A 69 1.32 16.59 -5.98
C GLU A 69 1.06 15.11 -6.33
N LEU A 70 0.79 14.27 -5.33
CA LEU A 70 0.40 12.88 -5.56
C LEU A 70 -0.97 12.80 -6.28
N LEU A 71 -1.97 13.54 -5.82
CA LEU A 71 -3.29 13.56 -6.43
C LEU A 71 -3.26 14.06 -7.89
N ALA A 72 -2.38 15.01 -8.21
CA ALA A 72 -2.23 15.52 -9.58
C ALA A 72 -1.81 14.44 -10.60
N ARG A 73 -1.27 13.32 -10.14
CA ARG A 73 -0.87 12.18 -10.98
C ARG A 73 -2.04 11.28 -11.39
N PHE A 74 -3.21 11.44 -10.79
CA PHE A 74 -4.38 10.55 -10.96
C PHE A 74 -5.68 11.32 -11.20
N GLN A 75 -5.64 12.43 -11.93
CA GLN A 75 -6.81 13.29 -12.17
C GLN A 75 -7.73 12.79 -13.28
N THR A 76 -7.23 11.97 -14.18
CA THR A 76 -7.98 11.48 -15.35
C THR A 76 -7.94 9.97 -15.46
N ALA A 77 -8.94 9.38 -16.10
CA ALA A 77 -8.96 7.94 -16.38
C ALA A 77 -7.70 7.50 -17.15
N ALA A 78 -7.24 8.28 -18.12
CA ALA A 78 -6.04 7.97 -18.88
C ALA A 78 -4.76 7.91 -18.00
N GLN A 79 -4.65 8.78 -16.99
CA GLN A 79 -3.53 8.72 -16.04
C GLN A 79 -3.62 7.48 -15.13
N VAL A 80 -4.81 7.08 -14.73
CA VAL A 80 -5.03 5.85 -13.96
C VAL A 80 -4.67 4.63 -14.80
N ASP A 81 -5.11 4.56 -16.06
CA ASP A 81 -4.79 3.47 -16.98
C ASP A 81 -3.28 3.37 -17.22
N ALA A 82 -2.60 4.48 -17.42
CA ALA A 82 -1.15 4.52 -17.55
C ALA A 82 -0.44 4.00 -16.29
N ALA A 83 -0.93 4.35 -15.10
CA ALA A 83 -0.39 3.86 -13.85
C ALA A 83 -0.61 2.34 -13.66
N LEU A 84 -1.75 1.81 -14.10
CA LEU A 84 -2.02 0.37 -14.09
C LEU A 84 -1.12 -0.39 -15.08
N VAL A 85 -0.85 0.19 -16.25
CA VAL A 85 0.11 -0.38 -17.21
C VAL A 85 1.51 -0.43 -16.58
N ALA A 86 1.99 0.67 -16.01
CA ALA A 86 3.30 0.72 -15.36
C ALA A 86 3.41 -0.27 -14.20
N LEU A 87 2.35 -0.45 -13.41
CA LEU A 87 2.32 -1.45 -12.34
C LEU A 87 2.41 -2.88 -12.89
N ARG A 88 1.70 -3.16 -13.99
CA ARG A 88 1.77 -4.46 -14.66
C ARG A 88 3.16 -4.74 -15.21
N GLU A 89 3.79 -3.76 -15.84
CA GLU A 89 5.16 -3.88 -16.35
C GLU A 89 6.15 -4.15 -15.23
N TYR A 90 6.06 -3.43 -14.13
CA TYR A 90 6.88 -3.66 -12.92
C TYR A 90 6.79 -5.11 -12.42
N TRP A 91 5.56 -5.63 -12.28
CA TRP A 91 5.36 -7.02 -11.86
C TRP A 91 5.86 -8.03 -12.87
N THR A 92 5.63 -7.79 -14.15
CA THR A 92 6.09 -8.67 -15.23
C THR A 92 7.61 -8.75 -15.26
N GLU A 93 8.30 -7.62 -15.18
CA GLU A 93 9.77 -7.57 -15.12
C GLU A 93 10.30 -8.32 -13.89
N MET A 94 9.73 -8.05 -12.72
CA MET A 94 10.16 -8.70 -11.48
C MET A 94 9.95 -10.21 -11.52
N LEU A 95 8.76 -10.68 -11.92
CA LEU A 95 8.42 -12.10 -11.93
C LEU A 95 9.15 -12.87 -13.04
N SER A 96 9.58 -12.21 -14.12
CA SER A 96 10.32 -12.84 -15.22
C SER A 96 11.73 -13.30 -14.84
N LYS A 97 12.27 -12.81 -13.71
CA LYS A 97 13.63 -13.19 -13.24
C LYS A 97 13.74 -14.65 -12.82
N TYR A 98 12.63 -15.29 -12.48
CA TYR A 98 12.57 -16.70 -12.13
C TYR A 98 11.26 -17.29 -12.63
N THR A 99 11.35 -18.32 -13.48
CA THR A 99 10.15 -18.93 -14.08
C THR A 99 10.29 -20.45 -14.11
N VAL A 100 9.26 -21.15 -13.69
CA VAL A 100 9.13 -22.60 -13.74
C VAL A 100 8.06 -22.99 -14.77
N LYS A 101 8.34 -24.03 -15.56
CA LYS A 101 7.40 -24.70 -16.44
C LYS A 101 7.41 -26.18 -16.14
N SER A 102 6.47 -26.63 -15.31
CA SER A 102 6.38 -28.02 -14.86
C SER A 102 5.45 -28.90 -15.73
N GLY A 103 4.61 -28.29 -16.53
CA GLY A 103 3.51 -28.97 -17.24
C GLY A 103 2.22 -29.04 -16.39
N ASP A 104 2.25 -28.64 -15.13
CA ASP A 104 1.06 -28.42 -14.29
C ASP A 104 0.82 -26.91 -14.12
N GLU A 105 -0.22 -26.39 -14.73
CA GLU A 105 -0.54 -24.96 -14.69
C GLU A 105 -0.80 -24.43 -13.26
N ARG A 106 -1.29 -25.24 -12.35
CA ARG A 106 -1.55 -24.84 -10.96
C ARG A 106 -0.26 -24.67 -10.22
N LEU A 107 0.66 -25.62 -10.39
CA LEU A 107 2.00 -25.53 -9.82
C LEU A 107 2.75 -24.34 -10.40
N ASP A 108 2.71 -24.15 -11.71
CA ASP A 108 3.37 -23.03 -12.38
C ASP A 108 2.83 -21.68 -11.87
N ARG A 109 1.52 -21.53 -11.72
CA ARG A 109 0.91 -20.32 -11.16
C ARG A 109 1.31 -20.08 -9.70
N MET A 110 1.34 -21.15 -8.90
CA MET A 110 1.75 -21.06 -7.50
C MET A 110 3.20 -20.56 -7.39
N VAL A 111 4.11 -21.16 -8.14
CA VAL A 111 5.54 -20.85 -8.07
C VAL A 111 5.88 -19.50 -8.72
N ASN A 112 5.31 -19.22 -9.89
CA ASN A 112 5.70 -18.04 -10.66
C ASN A 112 5.02 -16.74 -10.23
N ILE A 113 3.86 -16.82 -9.58
CA ILE A 113 3.06 -15.62 -9.24
C ILE A 113 2.78 -15.56 -7.74
N TRP A 114 2.14 -16.60 -7.20
CA TRP A 114 1.57 -16.52 -5.87
C TRP A 114 2.62 -16.50 -4.75
N ASN A 115 3.60 -17.40 -4.81
CA ASN A 115 4.69 -17.43 -3.84
C ASN A 115 5.52 -16.13 -3.85
N PRO A 116 5.98 -15.62 -5.01
CA PRO A 116 6.66 -14.32 -5.07
C PRO A 116 5.82 -13.17 -4.50
N TYR A 117 4.53 -13.14 -4.80
CA TYR A 117 3.63 -12.14 -4.25
C TYR A 117 3.56 -12.21 -2.71
N GLN A 118 3.36 -13.40 -2.14
CA GLN A 118 3.31 -13.59 -0.69
C GLN A 118 4.64 -13.22 -0.02
N CYS A 119 5.77 -13.62 -0.60
CA CYS A 119 7.09 -13.25 -0.11
C CYS A 119 7.30 -11.73 -0.15
N MET A 120 6.86 -11.05 -1.21
CA MET A 120 6.94 -9.60 -1.32
C MET A 120 6.08 -8.90 -0.27
N VAL A 121 4.86 -9.38 -0.02
CA VAL A 121 3.99 -8.83 1.03
C VAL A 121 4.69 -8.96 2.39
N THR A 122 5.19 -10.14 2.73
CA THR A 122 5.92 -10.37 3.98
C THR A 122 7.16 -9.48 4.09
N PHE A 123 7.94 -9.36 3.01
CA PHE A 123 9.12 -8.50 2.96
C PHE A 123 8.78 -7.02 3.23
N ASN A 124 7.74 -6.49 2.58
CA ASN A 124 7.36 -5.09 2.72
C ASN A 124 6.69 -4.79 4.06
N MET A 125 5.88 -5.69 4.56
CA MET A 125 5.06 -5.49 5.76
C MET A 125 5.75 -5.99 7.04
N SER A 126 6.89 -6.66 6.92
CA SER A 126 7.65 -7.21 8.07
C SER A 126 6.76 -7.99 9.05
N ARG A 127 5.85 -8.81 8.53
CA ARG A 127 4.83 -9.55 9.30
C ARG A 127 3.82 -8.68 10.06
N SER A 128 3.81 -7.39 9.83
CA SER A 128 2.83 -6.44 10.41
C SER A 128 1.64 -6.20 9.47
N ALA A 129 1.33 -7.15 8.60
CA ALA A 129 0.29 -7.03 7.59
C ALA A 129 -1.14 -7.07 8.16
N SER A 130 -1.30 -7.57 9.39
CA SER A 130 -2.61 -7.70 10.02
C SER A 130 -2.70 -6.85 11.29
N TYR A 131 -3.58 -5.87 11.26
CA TYR A 131 -3.93 -5.08 12.44
C TYR A 131 -4.55 -5.95 13.56
N PHE A 132 -5.32 -6.96 13.19
CA PHE A 132 -6.01 -7.84 14.14
C PHE A 132 -5.11 -8.95 14.68
N GLU A 133 -4.21 -9.47 13.86
CA GLU A 133 -3.34 -10.59 14.24
C GLU A 133 -2.11 -10.13 15.01
N THR A 134 -1.38 -9.15 14.50
CA THR A 134 -0.09 -8.74 15.04
C THR A 134 -0.11 -7.41 15.77
N GLY A 135 -1.15 -6.59 15.55
CA GLY A 135 -1.23 -5.23 16.06
C GLY A 135 -0.18 -4.29 15.46
N ILE A 136 -0.21 -3.04 15.91
CA ILE A 136 0.68 -1.97 15.40
C ILE A 136 2.01 -1.86 16.16
N GLY A 137 2.18 -2.59 17.23
CA GLY A 137 3.35 -2.51 18.12
C GLY A 137 4.34 -3.66 18.00
N ARG A 138 4.18 -4.54 17.00
CA ARG A 138 5.09 -5.68 16.83
C ARG A 138 6.39 -5.24 16.18
N GLY A 139 7.52 -5.64 16.78
CA GLY A 139 8.84 -5.47 16.20
C GLY A 139 9.06 -6.35 14.97
N MET A 140 10.13 -6.07 14.23
CA MET A 140 10.48 -6.80 13.00
C MET A 140 10.93 -8.25 13.26
N GLY A 141 11.50 -8.54 14.41
CA GLY A 141 12.13 -9.83 14.71
C GLY A 141 13.42 -10.04 13.90
N PHE A 142 14.56 -10.11 14.56
CA PHE A 142 15.85 -10.22 13.89
C PHE A 142 15.94 -11.49 13.02
N ARG A 143 15.66 -12.65 13.61
CA ARG A 143 15.66 -13.93 12.90
C ARG A 143 14.61 -14.00 11.82
N ASP A 144 13.37 -13.64 12.17
CA ASP A 144 12.21 -13.77 11.28
C ASP A 144 12.37 -12.94 10.01
N SER A 145 12.83 -11.70 10.13
CA SER A 145 13.07 -10.83 8.99
C SER A 145 14.18 -11.34 8.07
N ASN A 146 15.22 -11.95 8.63
CA ASN A 146 16.27 -12.60 7.83
C ASN A 146 15.75 -13.84 7.08
N GLN A 147 14.88 -14.64 7.70
CA GLN A 147 14.24 -15.77 7.03
C GLN A 147 13.30 -15.33 5.90
N ASP A 148 12.54 -14.26 6.09
CA ASP A 148 11.61 -13.73 5.09
C ASP A 148 12.35 -13.26 3.83
N LEU A 149 13.60 -12.79 3.96
CA LEU A 149 14.43 -12.40 2.82
C LEU A 149 14.75 -13.57 1.88
N LEU A 150 14.88 -14.81 2.39
CA LEU A 150 15.23 -15.97 1.59
C LEU A 150 14.22 -16.24 0.46
N GLY A 151 12.94 -15.97 0.71
CA GLY A 151 11.89 -16.16 -0.28
C GLY A 151 11.85 -15.08 -1.37
N PHE A 152 12.61 -13.99 -1.23
CA PHE A 152 12.47 -12.83 -2.11
C PHE A 152 13.78 -12.24 -2.63
N VAL A 153 14.93 -12.63 -2.07
CA VAL A 153 16.25 -12.06 -2.39
C VAL A 153 16.58 -12.09 -3.88
N HIS A 154 16.23 -13.16 -4.58
CA HIS A 154 16.52 -13.35 -6.01
C HIS A 154 15.71 -12.43 -6.92
N LEU A 155 14.55 -11.93 -6.46
CA LEU A 155 13.69 -11.00 -7.21
C LEU A 155 14.15 -9.55 -7.05
N VAL A 156 14.60 -9.15 -5.85
CA VAL A 156 14.98 -7.77 -5.52
C VAL A 156 16.30 -7.68 -4.75
N PRO A 157 17.41 -8.14 -5.33
CA PRO A 157 18.69 -8.30 -4.60
C PRO A 157 19.20 -7.00 -3.96
N SER A 158 19.01 -5.86 -4.60
CA SER A 158 19.43 -4.56 -4.06
C SER A 158 18.69 -4.22 -2.77
N ARG A 159 17.36 -4.31 -2.79
CA ARG A 159 16.52 -4.06 -1.61
C ARG A 159 16.73 -5.10 -0.51
N ALA A 160 17.00 -6.34 -0.89
CA ALA A 160 17.33 -7.39 0.06
C ALA A 160 18.65 -7.08 0.79
N LYS A 161 19.66 -6.60 0.05
CA LYS A 161 20.93 -6.14 0.64
C LYS A 161 20.72 -4.99 1.63
N GLU A 162 19.95 -3.99 1.26
CA GLU A 162 19.58 -2.86 2.15
C GLU A 162 18.93 -3.38 3.43
N ARG A 163 17.95 -4.27 3.31
CA ARG A 163 17.27 -4.85 4.47
C ARG A 163 18.21 -5.68 5.35
N ILE A 164 19.16 -6.41 4.80
CA ILE A 164 20.19 -7.14 5.57
C ILE A 164 21.02 -6.15 6.39
N LEU A 165 21.41 -5.02 5.81
CA LEU A 165 22.19 -4.00 6.52
C LEU A 165 21.35 -3.34 7.62
N ASP A 166 20.06 -3.04 7.36
CA ASP A 166 19.16 -2.48 8.36
C ASP A 166 18.98 -3.43 9.55
N ILE A 167 18.77 -4.73 9.27
CA ILE A 167 18.64 -5.74 10.33
C ILE A 167 19.97 -5.88 11.10
N ALA A 168 21.10 -5.92 10.40
CA ALA A 168 22.41 -5.99 11.03
C ALA A 168 22.71 -4.80 11.94
N ALA A 169 22.22 -3.62 11.58
CA ALA A 169 22.34 -2.41 12.42
C ALA A 169 21.59 -2.48 13.75
N THR A 170 20.67 -3.43 13.92
CA THR A 170 19.98 -3.69 15.20
C THR A 170 20.79 -4.58 16.16
N GLN A 171 21.93 -5.13 15.70
CA GLN A 171 22.78 -5.96 16.53
C GLN A 171 23.59 -5.11 17.51
N LYS A 172 23.66 -5.56 18.76
CA LYS A 172 24.42 -4.90 19.81
C LYS A 172 25.88 -5.40 19.85
N PRO A 173 26.81 -4.66 20.50
CA PRO A 173 28.20 -5.06 20.59
C PRO A 173 28.45 -6.44 21.24
N ASP A 174 27.54 -6.90 22.09
CA ASP A 174 27.60 -8.21 22.75
C ASP A 174 27.08 -9.35 21.87
N GLY A 175 26.64 -9.06 20.63
CA GLY A 175 26.09 -10.03 19.69
C GLY A 175 24.59 -10.27 19.84
N SER A 176 23.93 -9.71 20.84
CA SER A 176 22.47 -9.72 20.94
C SER A 176 21.84 -8.74 19.93
N ALA A 177 20.55 -8.89 19.68
CA ALA A 177 19.81 -7.99 18.78
C ALA A 177 18.50 -7.54 19.43
N TYR A 178 17.96 -6.44 18.96
CA TYR A 178 16.62 -6.04 19.31
C TYR A 178 15.59 -7.02 18.72
N HIS A 179 14.50 -7.20 19.46
CA HIS A 179 13.39 -8.05 19.02
C HIS A 179 12.25 -7.17 18.47
#